data_aebfff7ec11c3b11d12b47d4b90da973
#
_entry.id   aebfff7ec11c3b11d12b47d4b90da973
#
_cell.length_a   1.000
_cell.length_b   1.000
_cell.length_c   1.000
_cell.angle_alpha   90.00
_cell.angle_beta   90.00
_cell.angle_gamma   90.00
#
_symmetry.space_group_name_H-M   'P 1'
#
loop_
_entity.id
_entity.type
_entity.pdbx_description
1 polymer ?
#
loop_
_entity_poly.entity_id
_entity_poly.type
_entity_poly.pdbx_seq_one_letter_code
_entity_poly.pdbx_strand_id
1 'polypeptide(L)'
;MVGTRRSASQAQTPGLDTPTPVSRSTVTTRRSTRNAAATSAATSAASARGWSHAPTTLTLAWLAISLPLVAWDTGYVLGRPATMPGGWAHAPLWTPYELYGRVDHMYGFKQWNLGNGFTAAQGTLNVIETIMYLVYWGIWYRAGAAAVGAAAGERKRIAGRAGALAVVVGLSASVMTVSKTVLYWLNEYFSGFDNIGHNKPWDLILLWIIPNGAWLVVPSYIIYQLGSEIIDAITIASYATGSIKTE
;
A
#
# COMPACT_ATOMS: atom_id res chain seq x y z
N MET A 1 -46.21 -65.62 -14.34
CA MET A 1 -45.66 -66.97 -14.54
C MET A 1 -44.36 -67.00 -13.79
N VAL A 2 -44.42 -67.69 -12.69
CA VAL A 2 -43.60 -68.91 -12.36
C VAL A 2 -42.15 -68.54 -12.21
N GLY A 3 -41.59 -68.46 -11.02
CA GLY A 3 -41.35 -69.53 -10.00
C GLY A 3 -39.90 -69.97 -10.18
N THR A 4 -39.02 -70.06 -9.29
CA THR A 4 -38.93 -70.92 -8.08
C THR A 4 -37.56 -70.68 -7.39
N ARG A 5 -37.56 -70.55 -6.13
CA ARG A 5 -36.77 -71.15 -5.01
C ARG A 5 -35.72 -72.20 -5.35
N ARG A 6 -34.55 -72.11 -4.64
CA ARG A 6 -33.93 -73.11 -3.70
C ARG A 6 -32.56 -72.57 -3.28
N SER A 7 -32.29 -72.31 -2.04
CA SER A 7 -32.01 -73.17 -0.85
C SER A 7 -30.61 -73.79 -0.86
N ALA A 8 -29.84 -73.32 0.10
CA ALA A 8 -28.95 -74.03 1.04
C ALA A 8 -27.69 -74.72 0.55
N SER A 9 -26.56 -74.33 1.11
CA SER A 9 -25.78 -75.21 1.94
C SER A 9 -24.71 -74.46 2.75
N GLN A 10 -24.70 -74.75 4.03
CA GLN A 10 -23.62 -74.38 4.97
C GLN A 10 -22.38 -75.22 4.72
N ALA A 11 -21.21 -74.61 4.89
CA ALA A 11 -20.00 -75.33 5.28
C ALA A 11 -19.20 -74.43 6.24
N GLN A 12 -18.88 -75.03 7.37
CA GLN A 12 -18.12 -74.46 8.49
C GLN A 12 -16.63 -74.44 8.24
N THR A 13 -16.00 -73.38 8.71
CA THR A 13 -14.72 -73.11 9.39
C THR A 13 -13.44 -73.83 8.97
N PRO A 14 -12.24 -73.22 9.17
CA PRO A 14 -11.73 -72.84 10.49
C PRO A 14 -11.06 -71.41 10.54
N GLY A 15 -10.89 -70.98 11.80
CA GLY A 15 -10.36 -69.71 12.17
C GLY A 15 -8.89 -69.46 11.79
N LEU A 16 -8.59 -68.21 11.57
CA LEU A 16 -7.21 -67.74 11.57
C LEU A 16 -7.16 -66.39 12.27
N ASP A 17 -6.15 -66.27 13.07
CA ASP A 17 -5.81 -65.23 14.04
C ASP A 17 -6.00 -63.77 13.60
N THR A 18 -6.60 -63.00 14.50
CA THR A 18 -6.71 -61.54 14.47
C THR A 18 -5.34 -60.91 14.78
N PRO A 19 -4.73 -60.08 13.91
CA PRO A 19 -3.61 -59.28 14.36
C PRO A 19 -4.13 -58.04 15.12
N THR A 20 -3.62 -57.85 16.30
CA THR A 20 -3.77 -56.71 17.18
C THR A 20 -3.51 -55.38 16.46
N PRO A 21 -4.34 -54.34 16.61
CA PRO A 21 -4.04 -53.04 16.02
C PRO A 21 -2.87 -52.38 16.75
N VAL A 22 -1.78 -52.19 16.03
CA VAL A 22 -0.64 -51.38 16.49
C VAL A 22 -1.12 -49.97 16.72
N SER A 23 -1.03 -49.50 17.94
CA SER A 23 -1.28 -48.12 18.37
C SER A 23 -0.40 -47.15 17.56
N ARG A 24 -1.01 -46.50 16.59
CA ARG A 24 -0.34 -45.46 15.80
C ARG A 24 -0.33 -44.16 16.59
N SER A 25 0.83 -43.81 17.01
CA SER A 25 1.32 -42.63 17.70
C SER A 25 0.47 -41.36 17.57
N THR A 26 -0.05 -40.86 18.70
CA THR A 26 -0.75 -39.60 18.94
C THR A 26 0.16 -38.37 18.96
N VAL A 27 1.28 -38.35 18.20
CA VAL A 27 2.24 -37.24 18.22
C VAL A 27 1.82 -36.06 17.32
N THR A 28 1.04 -36.30 16.27
CA THR A 28 0.68 -35.28 15.28
C THR A 28 -0.44 -34.35 15.77
N THR A 29 -1.33 -34.82 16.63
CA THR A 29 -2.48 -34.02 17.11
C THR A 29 -2.08 -32.99 18.16
N ARG A 30 -1.04 -33.25 18.95
CA ARG A 30 -0.58 -32.35 20.01
C ARG A 30 0.15 -31.12 19.49
N ARG A 31 0.77 -31.18 18.30
CA ARG A 31 1.46 -30.07 17.68
C ARG A 31 0.47 -29.12 16.98
N SER A 32 -0.59 -29.66 16.38
CA SER A 32 -1.65 -28.88 15.73
C SER A 32 -2.49 -28.09 16.75
N THR A 33 -2.85 -28.73 17.88
CA THR A 33 -3.61 -28.04 18.95
C THR A 33 -2.79 -26.95 19.69
N ARG A 34 -1.48 -27.18 19.85
CA ARG A 34 -0.60 -26.13 20.44
C ARG A 34 -0.46 -24.91 19.52
N ASN A 35 -0.33 -25.11 18.21
CA ASN A 35 -0.27 -24.00 17.26
C ASN A 35 -1.60 -23.26 17.17
N ALA A 36 -2.73 -23.96 17.15
CA ALA A 36 -4.06 -23.36 17.18
C ALA A 36 -4.31 -22.56 18.48
N ALA A 37 -3.91 -23.12 19.64
CA ALA A 37 -4.03 -22.44 20.92
C ALA A 37 -3.10 -21.22 21.03
N ALA A 38 -1.88 -21.30 20.50
CA ALA A 38 -0.95 -20.16 20.45
C ALA A 38 -1.44 -19.06 19.52
N THR A 39 -2.00 -19.41 18.37
CA THR A 39 -2.61 -18.46 17.43
C THR A 39 -3.86 -17.81 18.05
N SER A 40 -4.72 -18.60 18.71
CA SER A 40 -5.91 -18.10 19.41
C SER A 40 -5.56 -17.20 20.59
N ALA A 41 -4.53 -17.53 21.37
CA ALA A 41 -4.05 -16.68 22.47
C ALA A 41 -3.40 -15.39 21.97
N ALA A 42 -2.65 -15.44 20.86
CA ALA A 42 -2.09 -14.25 20.21
C ALA A 42 -3.18 -13.33 19.64
N THR A 43 -4.22 -13.91 19.04
CA THR A 43 -5.38 -13.17 18.52
C THR A 43 -6.19 -12.55 19.66
N SER A 44 -6.39 -13.28 20.75
CA SER A 44 -7.08 -12.76 21.96
C SER A 44 -6.27 -11.65 22.67
N ALA A 45 -4.94 -11.77 22.73
CA ALA A 45 -4.08 -10.74 23.29
C ALA A 45 -4.00 -9.49 22.39
N ALA A 46 -4.06 -9.66 21.07
CA ALA A 46 -4.15 -8.55 20.10
C ALA A 46 -5.52 -7.87 20.19
N SER A 47 -6.60 -8.63 20.36
CA SER A 47 -7.97 -8.11 20.56
C SER A 47 -8.10 -7.32 21.86
N ALA A 48 -7.45 -7.77 22.95
CA ALA A 48 -7.46 -7.08 24.24
C ALA A 48 -6.72 -5.74 24.24
N ARG A 49 -5.78 -5.52 23.32
CA ARG A 49 -5.02 -4.26 23.20
C ARG A 49 -5.66 -3.21 22.30
N GLY A 50 -6.74 -3.55 21.61
CA GLY A 50 -7.37 -2.69 20.61
C GLY A 50 -6.50 -2.52 19.35
N TRP A 51 -7.14 -2.18 18.25
CA TRP A 51 -6.44 -1.89 17.00
C TRP A 51 -5.62 -0.60 17.08
N SER A 52 -4.43 -0.56 16.45
CA SER A 52 -3.59 0.62 16.37
C SER A 52 -2.72 0.60 15.12
N HIS A 53 -2.60 1.75 14.47
CA HIS A 53 -1.75 1.96 13.29
C HIS A 53 -0.30 2.28 13.69
N ALA A 54 0.66 1.75 12.93
CA ALA A 54 2.09 2.08 13.08
C ALA A 54 2.73 2.24 11.70
N PRO A 55 3.01 3.48 11.24
CA PRO A 55 3.70 3.70 9.96
C PRO A 55 4.97 2.88 9.84
N THR A 56 5.24 2.32 8.66
CA THR A 56 6.54 1.67 8.41
C THR A 56 7.64 2.72 8.28
N THR A 57 8.87 2.28 8.51
CA THR A 57 10.05 3.13 8.27
C THR A 57 10.11 3.59 6.81
N LEU A 58 9.75 2.70 5.86
CA LEU A 58 9.69 3.05 4.45
C LEU A 58 8.65 4.15 4.17
N THR A 59 7.46 4.05 4.75
CA THR A 59 6.43 5.10 4.62
C THR A 59 6.93 6.44 5.14
N LEU A 60 7.53 6.47 6.33
CA LEU A 60 8.04 7.73 6.91
C LEU A 60 9.21 8.30 6.11
N ALA A 61 10.15 7.45 5.68
CA ALA A 61 11.27 7.88 4.85
C ALA A 61 10.80 8.42 3.49
N TRP A 62 9.83 7.75 2.87
CA TRP A 62 9.21 8.22 1.64
C TRP A 62 8.60 9.61 1.80
N LEU A 63 7.79 9.83 2.83
CA LEU A 63 7.19 11.14 3.09
C LEU A 63 8.25 12.21 3.36
N ALA A 64 9.32 11.88 4.09
CA ALA A 64 10.41 12.82 4.37
C ALA A 64 11.15 13.28 3.09
N ILE A 65 11.24 12.41 2.08
CA ILE A 65 11.90 12.69 0.81
C ILE A 65 10.92 13.29 -0.20
N SER A 66 9.75 12.68 -0.36
CA SER A 66 8.81 13.04 -1.43
C SER A 66 8.11 14.38 -1.20
N LEU A 67 7.75 14.71 0.04
CA LEU A 67 7.03 15.97 0.31
C LEU A 67 7.83 17.22 -0.07
N PRO A 68 9.12 17.38 0.29
CA PRO A 68 9.91 18.51 -0.19
C PRO A 68 10.06 18.54 -1.71
N LEU A 69 10.27 17.36 -2.35
CA LEU A 69 10.41 17.28 -3.81
C LEU A 69 9.12 17.66 -4.52
N VAL A 70 7.97 17.18 -4.05
CA VAL A 70 6.66 17.53 -4.63
C VAL A 70 6.33 19.02 -4.40
N ALA A 71 6.67 19.58 -3.24
CA ALA A 71 6.49 21.02 -2.99
C ALA A 71 7.35 21.85 -3.93
N TRP A 72 8.60 21.45 -4.16
CA TRP A 72 9.52 22.10 -5.10
C TRP A 72 9.01 22.00 -6.54
N ASP A 73 8.59 20.82 -6.99
CA ASP A 73 7.98 20.59 -8.31
C ASP A 73 6.71 21.43 -8.51
N THR A 74 5.82 21.40 -7.56
CA THR A 74 4.56 22.15 -7.57
C THR A 74 4.82 23.66 -7.65
N GLY A 75 5.83 24.14 -6.90
CA GLY A 75 6.28 25.54 -6.98
C GLY A 75 6.76 25.94 -8.37
N TYR A 76 7.52 25.06 -9.03
CA TYR A 76 7.91 25.27 -10.43
C TYR A 76 6.68 25.38 -11.34
N VAL A 77 5.84 24.38 -11.32
CA VAL A 77 4.71 24.24 -12.25
C VAL A 77 3.69 25.37 -12.10
N LEU A 78 3.29 25.67 -10.86
CA LEU A 78 2.29 26.72 -10.60
C LEU A 78 2.87 28.14 -10.67
N GLY A 79 4.19 28.28 -10.52
CA GLY A 79 4.91 29.55 -10.64
C GLY A 79 5.26 29.96 -12.07
N ARG A 80 4.99 29.10 -13.08
CA ARG A 80 5.25 29.41 -14.48
C ARG A 80 4.45 30.64 -14.93
N PRO A 81 4.98 31.55 -15.78
CA PRO A 81 6.30 31.48 -16.45
C PRO A 81 7.47 32.03 -15.62
N ALA A 82 7.23 32.63 -14.43
CA ALA A 82 8.28 33.24 -13.63
C ALA A 82 9.41 32.26 -13.20
N THR A 83 9.07 31.01 -13.02
CA THR A 83 9.98 29.89 -12.62
C THR A 83 10.71 29.26 -13.82
N MET A 84 10.25 29.49 -15.05
CA MET A 84 10.85 28.93 -16.26
C MET A 84 12.17 29.64 -16.62
N PRO A 85 13.04 29.03 -17.46
CA PRO A 85 14.27 29.66 -17.94
C PRO A 85 14.02 31.06 -18.48
N GLY A 86 14.80 32.05 -17.99
CA GLY A 86 14.60 33.46 -18.32
C GLY A 86 13.59 34.20 -17.43
N GLY A 87 12.82 33.53 -16.63
CA GLY A 87 11.94 34.11 -15.61
C GLY A 87 12.72 34.61 -14.39
N TRP A 88 12.18 35.62 -13.71
CA TRP A 88 12.85 36.28 -12.59
C TRP A 88 13.03 35.37 -11.35
N ALA A 89 12.20 34.34 -11.20
CA ALA A 89 12.26 33.40 -10.10
C ALA A 89 13.05 32.13 -10.45
N HIS A 90 13.51 31.94 -11.70
CA HIS A 90 14.12 30.70 -12.17
C HIS A 90 15.37 30.31 -11.38
N ALA A 91 16.32 31.23 -11.31
CA ALA A 91 17.59 30.95 -10.63
C ALA A 91 17.57 31.44 -9.18
N PRO A 92 18.23 30.74 -8.26
CA PRO A 92 18.91 29.43 -8.45
C PRO A 92 18.00 28.23 -8.28
N LEU A 93 16.79 28.42 -7.70
CA LEU A 93 15.97 27.34 -7.12
C LEU A 93 15.46 26.35 -8.18
N TRP A 94 15.04 26.85 -9.33
CA TRP A 94 14.48 26.02 -10.41
C TRP A 94 15.41 25.84 -11.62
N THR A 95 16.69 26.20 -11.51
CA THR A 95 17.69 25.96 -12.56
C THR A 95 17.70 24.51 -13.07
N PRO A 96 17.54 23.44 -12.24
CA PRO A 96 17.47 22.08 -12.74
C PRO A 96 16.32 21.81 -13.72
N TYR A 97 15.25 22.60 -13.69
CA TYR A 97 14.12 22.45 -14.61
C TYR A 97 14.44 22.91 -16.04
N GLU A 98 15.55 23.62 -16.26
CA GLU A 98 16.03 23.87 -17.63
C GLU A 98 16.40 22.55 -18.33
N LEU A 99 17.13 21.66 -17.63
CA LEU A 99 17.43 20.32 -18.14
C LEU A 99 16.16 19.47 -18.22
N TYR A 100 15.37 19.45 -17.13
CA TYR A 100 14.17 18.61 -17.08
C TYR A 100 13.15 18.99 -18.15
N GLY A 101 12.94 20.26 -18.41
CA GLY A 101 12.04 20.72 -19.48
C GLY A 101 12.52 20.40 -20.91
N ARG A 102 13.82 20.07 -21.09
CA ARG A 102 14.34 19.50 -22.34
C ARG A 102 14.10 17.99 -22.44
N VAL A 103 14.09 17.29 -21.31
CA VAL A 103 13.81 15.85 -21.24
C VAL A 103 12.31 15.59 -21.33
N ASP A 104 11.51 16.40 -20.65
CA ASP A 104 10.06 16.31 -20.64
C ASP A 104 9.44 17.65 -21.07
N HIS A 105 8.96 17.70 -22.28
CA HIS A 105 8.37 18.91 -22.85
C HIS A 105 7.09 19.36 -22.13
N MET A 106 6.44 18.50 -21.32
CA MET A 106 5.33 18.92 -20.45
C MET A 106 5.75 19.96 -19.42
N TYR A 107 7.03 19.97 -19.04
CA TYR A 107 7.65 20.96 -18.13
C TYR A 107 8.32 22.12 -18.87
N GLY A 108 8.54 21.98 -20.18
CA GLY A 108 9.24 22.94 -21.02
C GLY A 108 8.32 23.93 -21.75
N PHE A 109 8.97 24.80 -22.57
CA PHE A 109 8.29 25.83 -23.35
C PHE A 109 7.36 25.26 -24.43
N LYS A 110 7.60 24.03 -24.94
CA LYS A 110 6.75 23.43 -25.98
C LYS A 110 5.29 23.39 -25.53
N GLN A 111 5.01 22.75 -24.41
CA GLN A 111 3.64 22.61 -23.90
C GLN A 111 3.12 23.89 -23.23
N TRP A 112 4.02 24.69 -22.64
CA TRP A 112 3.64 25.99 -22.12
C TRP A 112 3.08 26.93 -23.21
N ASN A 113 3.80 27.06 -24.33
CA ASN A 113 3.40 27.91 -25.45
C ASN A 113 2.11 27.42 -26.14
N LEU A 114 1.82 26.13 -26.09
CA LEU A 114 0.58 25.55 -26.58
C LEU A 114 -0.60 25.76 -25.62
N GLY A 115 -0.38 26.36 -24.45
CA GLY A 115 -1.41 26.53 -23.42
C GLY A 115 -1.88 25.23 -22.80
N ASN A 116 -1.04 24.16 -22.80
CA ASN A 116 -1.40 22.89 -22.23
C ASN A 116 -1.49 22.97 -20.70
N GLY A 117 -2.69 22.83 -20.15
CA GLY A 117 -2.97 22.93 -18.72
C GLY A 117 -2.72 21.64 -17.92
N PHE A 118 -2.32 20.55 -18.56
CA PHE A 118 -2.23 19.23 -17.90
C PHE A 118 -1.29 19.25 -16.68
N THR A 119 -0.07 19.78 -16.80
CA THR A 119 0.87 19.88 -15.67
C THR A 119 0.38 20.81 -14.57
N ALA A 120 -0.30 21.90 -14.90
CA ALA A 120 -0.88 22.81 -13.91
C ALA A 120 -2.01 22.12 -13.13
N ALA A 121 -2.85 21.34 -13.79
CA ALA A 121 -3.87 20.51 -13.14
C ALA A 121 -3.22 19.46 -12.21
N GLN A 122 -2.19 18.77 -12.68
CA GLN A 122 -1.40 17.82 -11.89
C GLN A 122 -0.75 18.50 -10.68
N GLY A 123 -0.16 19.68 -10.85
CA GLY A 123 0.43 20.48 -9.77
C GLY A 123 -0.61 20.90 -8.72
N THR A 124 -1.82 21.21 -9.13
CA THR A 124 -2.93 21.51 -8.20
C THR A 124 -3.31 20.27 -7.37
N LEU A 125 -3.37 19.10 -8.00
CA LEU A 125 -3.58 17.85 -7.28
C LEU A 125 -2.41 17.52 -6.33
N ASN A 126 -1.17 17.88 -6.68
CA ASN A 126 -0.02 17.77 -5.78
C ASN A 126 -0.19 18.58 -4.50
N VAL A 127 -0.79 19.77 -4.56
CA VAL A 127 -1.09 20.57 -3.35
C VAL A 127 -2.03 19.80 -2.41
N ILE A 128 -3.13 19.27 -2.94
CA ILE A 128 -4.12 18.53 -2.16
C ILE A 128 -3.48 17.29 -1.54
N GLU A 129 -2.76 16.53 -2.33
CA GLU A 129 -2.04 15.32 -1.90
C GLU A 129 -1.01 15.63 -0.81
N THR A 130 -0.24 16.69 -0.98
CA THR A 130 0.74 17.15 0.02
C THR A 130 0.06 17.50 1.34
N ILE A 131 -1.08 18.21 1.31
CA ILE A 131 -1.86 18.51 2.51
C ILE A 131 -2.33 17.22 3.19
N MET A 132 -2.83 16.25 2.44
CA MET A 132 -3.27 14.98 3.00
C MET A 132 -2.13 14.20 3.67
N TYR A 133 -0.97 14.14 3.05
CA TYR A 133 0.21 13.51 3.66
C TYR A 133 0.73 14.28 4.88
N LEU A 134 0.67 15.59 4.88
CA LEU A 134 1.01 16.41 6.04
C LEU A 134 0.00 16.20 7.20
N VAL A 135 -1.28 16.03 6.90
CA VAL A 135 -2.30 15.64 7.89
C VAL A 135 -1.97 14.26 8.47
N TYR A 136 -1.68 13.27 7.62
CA TYR A 136 -1.26 11.94 8.06
C TYR A 136 -0.04 12.01 8.99
N TRP A 137 1.00 12.71 8.57
CA TRP A 137 2.23 12.90 9.37
C TRP A 137 1.97 13.63 10.67
N GLY A 138 1.14 14.71 10.61
CA GLY A 138 0.74 15.49 11.79
C GLY A 138 -0.01 14.65 12.81
N ILE A 139 -0.92 13.76 12.39
CA ILE A 139 -1.61 12.82 13.28
C ILE A 139 -0.60 11.88 13.94
N TRP A 140 0.29 11.29 13.15
CA TRP A 140 1.33 10.41 13.68
C TRP A 140 2.24 11.13 14.69
N TYR A 141 2.66 12.33 14.37
CA TYR A 141 3.55 13.12 15.24
C TYR A 141 2.90 13.47 16.59
N ARG A 142 1.62 13.89 16.56
CA ARG A 142 0.89 14.37 17.74
C ARG A 142 0.26 13.25 18.58
N ALA A 143 -0.32 12.24 17.93
CA ALA A 143 -1.08 11.18 18.57
C ALA A 143 -0.30 9.86 18.70
N GLY A 144 0.85 9.75 18.05
CA GLY A 144 1.68 8.55 18.12
C GLY A 144 2.39 8.45 19.47
N ALA A 145 2.20 7.31 20.16
CA ALA A 145 2.85 6.99 21.41
C ALA A 145 3.66 5.69 21.28
N ALA A 146 4.79 5.62 21.97
CA ALA A 146 5.46 4.35 22.20
C ALA A 146 4.61 3.48 23.12
N ALA A 147 4.63 2.16 22.92
CA ALA A 147 3.96 1.25 23.85
C ALA A 147 4.62 1.35 25.23
N VAL A 148 3.83 1.22 26.31
CA VAL A 148 4.39 1.16 27.66
C VAL A 148 5.32 -0.05 27.77
N GLY A 149 6.59 0.17 28.12
CA GLY A 149 7.62 -0.86 28.14
C GLY A 149 8.26 -1.17 26.77
N ALA A 150 8.02 -0.31 25.76
CA ALA A 150 8.62 -0.46 24.44
C ALA A 150 10.17 -0.43 24.50
N ALA A 151 10.79 -1.32 23.74
CA ALA A 151 12.25 -1.29 23.57
C ALA A 151 12.67 -0.02 22.81
N ALA A 152 13.90 0.41 23.01
CA ALA A 152 14.48 1.53 22.25
C ALA A 152 14.40 1.22 20.75
N GLY A 153 13.73 2.11 19.97
CA GLY A 153 13.53 1.94 18.54
C GLY A 153 12.18 1.33 18.12
N GLU A 154 11.32 0.95 19.06
CA GLU A 154 9.97 0.51 18.72
C GLU A 154 9.14 1.66 18.13
N ARG A 155 8.41 1.35 17.04
CA ARG A 155 7.64 2.37 16.31
C ARG A 155 6.49 2.91 17.14
N LYS A 156 6.31 4.23 17.10
CA LYS A 156 5.13 4.88 17.68
C LYS A 156 3.86 4.36 17.02
N ARG A 157 2.86 4.05 17.81
CA ARG A 157 1.55 3.55 17.38
C ARG A 157 0.47 4.59 17.65
N ILE A 158 -0.51 4.64 16.78
CA ILE A 158 -1.66 5.54 16.90
C ILE A 158 -2.91 4.68 17.12
N ALA A 159 -3.56 4.82 18.25
CA ALA A 159 -4.75 4.04 18.58
C ALA A 159 -6.06 4.79 18.26
N GLY A 160 -7.18 4.05 18.27
CA GLY A 160 -8.52 4.56 18.17
C GLY A 160 -8.81 5.40 16.92
N ARG A 161 -9.68 6.39 17.04
CA ARG A 161 -10.14 7.21 15.90
C ARG A 161 -9.00 7.94 15.18
N ALA A 162 -7.97 8.39 15.90
CA ALA A 162 -6.83 9.06 15.27
C ALA A 162 -6.07 8.13 14.35
N GLY A 163 -5.82 6.88 14.76
CA GLY A 163 -5.20 5.86 13.93
C GLY A 163 -6.04 5.53 12.70
N ALA A 164 -7.35 5.34 12.87
CA ALA A 164 -8.27 5.08 11.77
C ALA A 164 -8.26 6.24 10.75
N LEU A 165 -8.31 7.48 11.22
CA LEU A 165 -8.25 8.66 10.35
C LEU A 165 -6.91 8.75 9.62
N ALA A 166 -5.79 8.49 10.30
CA ALA A 166 -4.48 8.47 9.66
C ALA A 166 -4.43 7.46 8.52
N VAL A 167 -4.89 6.22 8.74
CA VAL A 167 -4.90 5.17 7.71
C VAL A 167 -5.76 5.56 6.51
N VAL A 168 -6.98 6.08 6.74
CA VAL A 168 -7.88 6.51 5.66
C VAL A 168 -7.26 7.65 4.85
N VAL A 169 -6.73 8.68 5.51
CA VAL A 169 -6.10 9.83 4.84
C VAL A 169 -4.84 9.40 4.08
N GLY A 170 -3.97 8.59 4.70
CA GLY A 170 -2.75 8.08 4.07
C GLY A 170 -3.04 7.21 2.86
N LEU A 171 -4.03 6.31 2.96
CA LEU A 171 -4.48 5.48 1.84
C LEU A 171 -5.01 6.34 0.69
N SER A 172 -5.89 7.30 0.99
CA SER A 172 -6.48 8.18 -0.02
C SER A 172 -5.42 9.00 -0.74
N ALA A 173 -4.44 9.56 -0.02
CA ALA A 173 -3.31 10.28 -0.61
C ALA A 173 -2.49 9.36 -1.53
N SER A 174 -2.18 8.14 -1.08
CA SER A 174 -1.39 7.19 -1.88
C SER A 174 -2.11 6.73 -3.14
N VAL A 175 -3.43 6.48 -3.07
CA VAL A 175 -4.26 6.17 -4.26
C VAL A 175 -4.24 7.34 -5.23
N MET A 176 -4.36 8.57 -4.75
CA MET A 176 -4.29 9.78 -5.57
C MET A 176 -2.92 9.92 -6.25
N THR A 177 -1.82 9.68 -5.52
CA THR A 177 -0.46 9.68 -6.07
C THR A 177 -0.32 8.69 -7.23
N VAL A 178 -0.69 7.43 -7.01
CA VAL A 178 -0.58 6.38 -8.04
C VAL A 178 -1.46 6.71 -9.25
N SER A 179 -2.73 7.06 -9.02
CA SER A 179 -3.68 7.37 -10.11
C SER A 179 -3.20 8.52 -10.99
N LYS A 180 -2.71 9.59 -10.36
CA LYS A 180 -2.17 10.76 -11.03
C LYS A 180 -0.91 10.42 -11.85
N THR A 181 -0.02 9.60 -11.30
CA THR A 181 1.22 9.20 -11.98
C THR A 181 0.91 8.24 -13.14
N VAL A 182 -0.02 7.30 -12.96
CA VAL A 182 -0.52 6.46 -14.07
C VAL A 182 -1.10 7.33 -15.18
N LEU A 183 -1.92 8.33 -14.83
CA LEU A 183 -2.48 9.26 -15.82
C LEU A 183 -1.39 10.00 -16.59
N TYR A 184 -0.29 10.39 -15.91
CA TYR A 184 0.85 11.03 -16.56
C TYR A 184 1.53 10.11 -17.60
N TRP A 185 1.75 8.84 -17.27
CA TRP A 185 2.30 7.85 -18.19
C TRP A 185 1.35 7.56 -19.35
N LEU A 186 0.04 7.47 -19.08
CA LEU A 186 -0.99 7.28 -20.12
C LEU A 186 -1.09 8.49 -21.04
N ASN A 187 -0.92 9.70 -20.51
CA ASN A 187 -0.85 10.91 -21.36
C ASN A 187 0.29 10.81 -22.38
N GLU A 188 1.47 10.37 -21.96
CA GLU A 188 2.59 10.15 -22.89
C GLU A 188 2.30 9.05 -23.91
N TYR A 189 1.74 7.94 -23.47
CA TYR A 189 1.40 6.83 -24.35
C TYR A 189 0.38 7.26 -25.44
N PHE A 190 -0.70 7.92 -25.05
CA PHE A 190 -1.76 8.31 -25.97
C PHE A 190 -1.40 9.55 -26.83
N SER A 191 -0.43 10.34 -26.43
CA SER A 191 0.14 11.42 -27.25
C SER A 191 1.28 10.95 -28.17
N GLY A 192 1.53 9.64 -28.26
CA GLY A 192 2.59 9.10 -29.10
C GLY A 192 3.99 9.43 -28.60
N PHE A 193 4.15 9.61 -27.29
CA PHE A 193 5.41 9.99 -26.64
C PHE A 193 5.97 11.35 -27.12
N ASP A 194 5.09 12.26 -27.52
CA ASP A 194 5.44 13.56 -28.12
C ASP A 194 6.33 14.44 -27.22
N ASN A 195 6.22 14.22 -25.88
CA ASN A 195 6.98 15.03 -24.93
C ASN A 195 8.31 14.40 -24.52
N ILE A 196 8.47 13.08 -24.62
CA ILE A 196 9.63 12.36 -24.11
C ILE A 196 10.35 11.49 -25.16
N GLY A 197 9.70 11.15 -26.28
CA GLY A 197 10.20 10.21 -27.29
C GLY A 197 11.44 10.68 -28.05
N HIS A 198 11.82 11.94 -27.95
CA HIS A 198 13.01 12.51 -28.56
C HIS A 198 14.31 12.21 -27.78
N ASN A 199 14.18 11.71 -26.55
CA ASN A 199 15.33 11.46 -25.68
C ASN A 199 16.14 10.23 -26.10
N LYS A 200 17.45 10.28 -25.82
CA LYS A 200 18.26 9.07 -25.84
C LYS A 200 17.79 8.09 -24.74
N PRO A 201 17.90 6.78 -24.93
CA PRO A 201 17.39 5.79 -23.99
C PRO A 201 17.89 5.99 -22.55
N TRP A 202 19.16 6.33 -22.35
CA TRP A 202 19.72 6.56 -21.02
C TRP A 202 19.18 7.82 -20.33
N ASP A 203 19.02 8.91 -21.08
CA ASP A 203 18.45 10.15 -20.55
C ASP A 203 17.00 9.91 -20.13
N LEU A 204 16.23 9.19 -20.96
CA LEU A 204 14.85 8.81 -20.66
C LEU A 204 14.75 7.94 -19.40
N ILE A 205 15.62 6.92 -19.30
CA ILE A 205 15.61 6.02 -18.13
C ILE A 205 15.96 6.78 -16.85
N LEU A 206 17.06 7.53 -16.85
CA LEU A 206 17.58 8.13 -15.62
C LEU A 206 16.79 9.37 -15.19
N LEU A 207 16.32 10.18 -16.14
CA LEU A 207 15.72 11.47 -15.84
C LEU A 207 14.20 11.48 -15.88
N TRP A 208 13.57 10.44 -16.46
CA TRP A 208 12.12 10.35 -16.54
C TRP A 208 11.56 9.04 -15.93
N ILE A 209 11.99 7.86 -16.42
CA ILE A 209 11.41 6.58 -16.00
C ILE A 209 11.67 6.30 -14.51
N ILE A 210 12.92 6.42 -14.06
CA ILE A 210 13.27 6.12 -12.66
C ILE A 210 12.59 7.09 -11.69
N PRO A 211 12.67 8.42 -11.88
CA PRO A 211 11.98 9.35 -11.00
C PRO A 211 10.47 9.10 -10.96
N ASN A 212 9.79 9.08 -12.11
CA ASN A 212 8.35 8.85 -12.16
C ASN A 212 7.96 7.44 -11.66
N GLY A 213 8.79 6.42 -11.91
CA GLY A 213 8.59 5.07 -11.41
C GLY A 213 8.59 4.98 -9.89
N ALA A 214 9.38 5.77 -9.19
CA ALA A 214 9.38 5.83 -7.73
C ALA A 214 8.02 6.23 -7.16
N TRP A 215 7.32 7.17 -7.82
CA TRP A 215 5.94 7.59 -7.48
C TRP A 215 4.86 6.56 -7.83
N LEU A 216 5.18 5.51 -8.60
CA LEU A 216 4.31 4.33 -8.77
C LEU A 216 4.60 3.27 -7.72
N VAL A 217 5.87 2.91 -7.54
CA VAL A 217 6.26 1.75 -6.73
C VAL A 217 6.01 1.98 -5.24
N VAL A 218 6.54 3.08 -4.68
CA VAL A 218 6.47 3.29 -3.23
C VAL A 218 5.05 3.60 -2.75
N PRO A 219 4.27 4.47 -3.39
CA PRO A 219 2.87 4.67 -3.00
C PRO A 219 2.00 3.42 -3.21
N SER A 220 2.27 2.57 -4.20
CA SER A 220 1.58 1.28 -4.35
C SER A 220 1.84 0.34 -3.17
N TYR A 221 3.08 0.30 -2.67
CA TYR A 221 3.39 -0.42 -1.44
C TYR A 221 2.62 0.14 -0.24
N ILE A 222 2.51 1.47 -0.11
CA ILE A 222 1.76 2.11 0.97
C ILE A 222 0.26 1.78 0.87
N ILE A 223 -0.31 1.77 -0.35
CA ILE A 223 -1.70 1.35 -0.61
C ILE A 223 -1.92 -0.09 -0.12
N TYR A 224 -1.02 -1.01 -0.51
CA TYR A 224 -1.11 -2.40 -0.09
C TYR A 224 -1.08 -2.53 1.43
N GLN A 225 -0.14 -1.85 2.08
CA GLN A 225 0.04 -1.91 3.52
C GLN A 225 -1.16 -1.35 4.28
N LEU A 226 -1.57 -0.12 3.96
CA LEU A 226 -2.69 0.53 4.65
C LEU A 226 -4.03 -0.12 4.32
N GLY A 227 -4.20 -0.59 3.08
CA GLY A 227 -5.37 -1.34 2.65
C GLY A 227 -5.51 -2.68 3.39
N SER A 228 -4.42 -3.44 3.50
CA SER A 228 -4.40 -4.69 4.29
C SER A 228 -4.74 -4.43 5.75
N GLU A 229 -4.21 -3.37 6.33
CA GLU A 229 -4.48 -2.99 7.72
C GLU A 229 -5.96 -2.65 7.97
N ILE A 230 -6.63 -2.00 7.00
CA ILE A 230 -8.08 -1.73 7.06
C ILE A 230 -8.87 -3.05 6.96
N ILE A 231 -8.52 -3.93 6.02
CA ILE A 231 -9.20 -5.22 5.84
C ILE A 231 -9.11 -6.04 7.12
N ASP A 232 -7.92 -6.14 7.71
CA ASP A 232 -7.71 -6.88 8.95
C ASP A 232 -8.54 -6.29 10.10
N ALA A 233 -8.55 -4.95 10.25
CA ALA A 233 -9.33 -4.28 11.29
C ALA A 233 -10.84 -4.53 11.15
N ILE A 234 -11.38 -4.42 9.94
CA ILE A 234 -12.80 -4.69 9.65
C ILE A 234 -13.13 -6.16 9.88
N THR A 235 -12.25 -7.06 9.48
CA THR A 235 -12.41 -8.51 9.67
C THR A 235 -12.49 -8.86 11.16
N ILE A 236 -11.58 -8.34 11.97
CA ILE A 236 -11.58 -8.54 13.43
C ILE A 236 -12.88 -7.99 14.05
N ALA A 237 -13.29 -6.78 13.66
CA ALA A 237 -14.50 -6.17 14.16
C ALA A 237 -15.76 -6.95 13.80
N SER A 238 -15.84 -7.53 12.60
CA SER A 238 -16.99 -8.32 12.14
C SER A 238 -17.17 -9.61 12.96
N TYR A 239 -16.07 -10.30 13.28
CA TYR A 239 -16.13 -11.51 14.13
C TYR A 239 -16.51 -11.16 15.58
N ALA A 240 -15.99 -10.08 16.13
CA ALA A 240 -16.35 -9.64 17.47
C ALA A 240 -17.86 -9.33 17.59
N THR A 241 -18.45 -8.70 16.59
CA THR A 241 -19.89 -8.37 16.56
C THR A 241 -20.77 -9.59 16.31
N GLY A 242 -20.30 -10.57 15.53
CA GLY A 242 -21.01 -11.84 15.28
C GLY A 242 -21.14 -12.70 16.51
N SER A 243 -20.13 -12.72 17.38
CA SER A 243 -20.14 -13.47 18.65
C SER A 243 -21.14 -12.93 19.67
N ILE A 244 -21.46 -11.65 19.66
CA ILE A 244 -22.41 -11.01 20.58
C ILE A 244 -23.88 -11.32 20.22
N LYS A 245 -24.18 -11.73 18.97
CA LYS A 245 -25.54 -12.02 18.51
C LYS A 245 -25.98 -13.47 18.77
N THR A 246 -25.14 -14.32 19.30
CA THR A 246 -25.42 -15.75 19.57
C THR A 246 -25.64 -16.05 21.06
N GLU A 247 -25.63 -15.08 21.94
CA GLU A 247 -26.05 -15.15 23.34
C GLU A 247 -27.42 -14.44 23.54
#